data_0bbbcd196240cdb7ffc7cf874b21c5b7
#
_entry.id   0bbbcd196240cdb7ffc7cf874b21c5b7
#
_cell.length_a   1.000
_cell.length_b   1.000
_cell.length_c   1.000
_cell.angle_alpha   90.00
_cell.angle_beta   90.00
_cell.angle_gamma   90.00
#
_symmetry.space_group_name_H-M   'P 1'
#
loop_
_entity.id
_entity.type
_entity.pdbx_description
1 polymer ?
#
loop_
_entity_poly.entity_id
_entity_poly.type
_entity_poly.pdbx_seq_one_letter_code
_entity_poly.pdbx_strand_id
1 'polypeptide(L)'
;DQLSTLLASLPEIAGVIGEFLLGLGLPDNVEEALLAWVDGLPAAIPDLLAALLGVVASGVGGIVALVMAWAGIPFFIFYALSDSPALMKGLHAAVPASFRASVFAILEILGDVFGAWARGTAIIAGIVFVPFVIGFYVFGILIDPDIGDYALLFAATLALSELIPIIGPILALIPILVITAVIAGLPGVIAVGVLFIVIEQIDGAVVQPKVQGHVLDLHPAIILPALVVGSALAGIMGAILALPLTAAARQTIAYLLRITGGEPQPAPEPADSAKPPAAPAEPSATG
;
A
#
# COMPACT_ATOMS: atom_id res chain seq x y z
N ASP A 1 -17.05 -7.45 28.77
CA ASP A 1 -16.98 -6.37 29.79
C ASP A 1 -16.10 -5.19 29.35
N GLN A 2 -14.89 -5.40 28.83
CA GLN A 2 -14.01 -4.29 28.42
C GLN A 2 -14.53 -3.51 27.22
N LEU A 3 -15.11 -4.19 26.24
CA LEU A 3 -15.70 -3.54 25.06
C LEU A 3 -16.90 -2.66 25.42
N SER A 4 -17.78 -3.14 26.31
CA SER A 4 -18.91 -2.34 26.80
C SER A 4 -18.45 -1.12 27.61
N THR A 5 -17.39 -1.26 28.40
CA THR A 5 -16.79 -0.16 29.13
C THR A 5 -16.19 0.87 28.19
N LEU A 6 -15.47 0.42 27.17
CA LEU A 6 -14.89 1.29 26.13
C LEU A 6 -15.98 2.04 25.37
N LEU A 7 -17.04 1.36 24.92
CA LEU A 7 -18.16 1.99 24.22
C LEU A 7 -18.87 3.03 25.13
N ALA A 8 -18.96 2.76 26.42
CA ALA A 8 -19.54 3.69 27.38
C ALA A 8 -18.64 4.93 27.62
N SER A 9 -17.32 4.81 27.46
CA SER A 9 -16.37 5.93 27.63
C SER A 9 -16.17 6.77 26.35
N LEU A 10 -16.69 6.34 25.19
CA LEU A 10 -16.55 7.09 23.94
C LEU A 10 -17.04 8.54 24.00
N PRO A 11 -18.18 8.85 24.61
CA PRO A 11 -18.63 10.25 24.74
C PRO A 11 -17.68 11.10 25.59
N GLU A 12 -17.07 10.53 26.63
CA GLU A 12 -16.11 11.22 27.47
C GLU A 12 -14.80 11.49 26.70
N ILE A 13 -14.34 10.51 25.94
CA ILE A 13 -13.16 10.65 25.08
C ILE A 13 -13.40 11.72 23.99
N ALA A 14 -14.59 11.71 23.36
CA ALA A 14 -14.96 12.73 22.40
C ALA A 14 -14.97 14.13 23.03
N GLY A 15 -15.48 14.26 24.27
CA GLY A 15 -15.43 15.51 25.01
C GLY A 15 -14.01 16.02 25.26
N VAL A 16 -13.10 15.14 25.70
CA VAL A 16 -11.68 15.49 25.92
C VAL A 16 -11.00 15.92 24.63
N ILE A 17 -11.25 15.23 23.53
CA ILE A 17 -10.73 15.59 22.20
C ILE A 17 -11.31 16.95 21.76
N GLY A 18 -12.60 17.18 21.97
CA GLY A 18 -13.27 18.45 21.68
C GLY A 18 -12.65 19.61 22.44
N GLU A 19 -12.43 19.48 23.76
CA GLU A 19 -11.77 20.50 24.58
C GLU A 19 -10.34 20.77 24.12
N PHE A 20 -9.60 19.74 23.75
CA PHE A 20 -8.26 19.88 23.18
C PHE A 20 -8.26 20.66 21.87
N LEU A 21 -9.21 20.36 20.96
CA LEU A 21 -9.35 21.06 19.67
C LEU A 21 -9.69 22.53 19.87
N LEU A 22 -10.59 22.86 20.79
CA LEU A 22 -10.91 24.25 21.17
C LEU A 22 -9.69 25.00 21.67
N GLY A 23 -8.77 24.31 22.38
CA GLY A 23 -7.51 24.88 22.89
C GLY A 23 -6.46 25.20 21.81
N LEU A 24 -6.61 24.66 20.58
CA LEU A 24 -5.65 24.87 19.50
C LEU A 24 -5.83 26.23 18.76
N GLY A 25 -6.94 26.94 18.97
CA GLY A 25 -7.20 28.23 18.34
C GLY A 25 -7.29 28.15 16.81
N LEU A 26 -7.92 27.10 16.31
CA LEU A 26 -8.11 26.87 14.87
C LEU A 26 -9.11 27.87 14.28
N PRO A 27 -9.10 28.11 12.95
CA PRO A 27 -10.15 28.89 12.29
C PRO A 27 -11.54 28.27 12.52
N ASP A 28 -12.56 29.12 12.79
CA ASP A 28 -13.91 28.70 13.21
C ASP A 28 -14.52 27.62 12.30
N ASN A 29 -14.33 27.72 10.99
CA ASN A 29 -14.83 26.73 10.03
C ASN A 29 -14.15 25.36 10.12
N VAL A 30 -12.89 25.30 10.54
CA VAL A 30 -12.14 24.06 10.73
C VAL A 30 -12.49 23.45 12.08
N GLU A 31 -12.59 24.28 13.11
CA GLU A 31 -12.97 23.89 14.45
C GLU A 31 -14.37 23.27 14.47
N GLU A 32 -15.37 23.95 13.87
CA GLU A 32 -16.74 23.45 13.77
C GLU A 32 -16.82 22.10 13.02
N ALA A 33 -16.09 21.97 11.91
CA ALA A 33 -16.03 20.72 11.15
C ALA A 33 -15.38 19.57 11.95
N LEU A 34 -14.32 19.84 12.69
CA LEU A 34 -13.64 18.85 13.53
C LEU A 34 -14.49 18.45 14.73
N LEU A 35 -15.13 19.40 15.40
CA LEU A 35 -16.04 19.12 16.51
C LEU A 35 -17.23 18.28 16.05
N ALA A 36 -17.86 18.64 14.93
CA ALA A 36 -18.96 17.85 14.36
C ALA A 36 -18.53 16.40 14.01
N TRP A 37 -17.29 16.23 13.56
CA TRP A 37 -16.73 14.91 13.28
C TRP A 37 -16.48 14.12 14.58
N VAL A 38 -15.90 14.75 15.61
CA VAL A 38 -15.64 14.14 16.93
C VAL A 38 -16.93 13.76 17.62
N ASP A 39 -17.96 14.62 17.59
CA ASP A 39 -19.27 14.36 18.16
C ASP A 39 -20.02 13.21 17.45
N GLY A 40 -19.69 12.96 16.18
CA GLY A 40 -20.20 11.81 15.41
C GLY A 40 -19.54 10.47 15.73
N LEU A 41 -18.34 10.47 16.32
CA LEU A 41 -17.58 9.24 16.59
C LEU A 41 -18.30 8.24 17.51
N PRO A 42 -18.93 8.66 18.65
CA PRO A 42 -19.62 7.73 19.53
C PRO A 42 -20.78 6.97 18.84
N ALA A 43 -21.40 7.58 17.85
CA ALA A 43 -22.46 6.94 17.07
C ALA A 43 -21.89 6.06 15.94
N ALA A 44 -20.80 6.47 15.30
CA ALA A 44 -20.22 5.75 14.16
C ALA A 44 -19.40 4.52 14.58
N ILE A 45 -18.76 4.54 15.75
CA ILE A 45 -17.88 3.43 16.19
C ILE A 45 -18.65 2.12 16.40
N PRO A 46 -19.82 2.07 17.06
CA PRO A 46 -20.61 0.84 17.18
C PRO A 46 -21.01 0.22 15.84
N ASP A 47 -21.42 1.04 14.87
CA ASP A 47 -21.78 0.58 13.53
C ASP A 47 -20.58 0.04 12.77
N LEU A 48 -19.44 0.71 12.86
CA LEU A 48 -18.18 0.26 12.29
C LEU A 48 -17.74 -1.06 12.93
N LEU A 49 -17.84 -1.17 14.26
CA LEU A 49 -17.51 -2.38 14.99
C LEU A 49 -18.44 -3.54 14.58
N ALA A 50 -19.73 -3.31 14.46
CA ALA A 50 -20.68 -4.31 14.00
C ALA A 50 -20.40 -4.75 12.56
N ALA A 51 -20.02 -3.82 11.68
CA ALA A 51 -19.59 -4.13 10.33
C ALA A 51 -18.30 -4.96 10.30
N LEU A 52 -17.30 -4.61 11.11
CA LEU A 52 -16.04 -5.36 11.24
C LEU A 52 -16.27 -6.76 11.83
N LEU A 53 -17.10 -6.88 12.87
CA LEU A 53 -17.48 -8.18 13.44
C LEU A 53 -18.28 -9.01 12.43
N GLY A 54 -19.10 -8.37 11.62
CA GLY A 54 -19.81 -8.99 10.50
C GLY A 54 -18.85 -9.54 9.44
N VAL A 55 -17.81 -8.77 9.09
CA VAL A 55 -16.72 -9.19 8.19
C VAL A 55 -15.92 -10.33 8.82
N VAL A 56 -15.58 -10.26 10.10
CA VAL A 56 -14.88 -11.33 10.83
C VAL A 56 -15.77 -12.57 10.97
N ALA A 57 -17.04 -12.43 11.28
CA ALA A 57 -18.00 -13.55 11.40
C ALA A 57 -18.33 -14.21 10.05
N SER A 58 -18.43 -13.42 8.98
CA SER A 58 -18.50 -13.93 7.60
C SER A 58 -17.13 -14.45 7.12
N GLY A 59 -16.08 -14.07 7.81
CA GLY A 59 -14.69 -14.18 7.40
C GLY A 59 -14.12 -15.59 7.36
N VAL A 60 -14.72 -16.59 8.02
CA VAL A 60 -14.24 -17.97 7.84
C VAL A 60 -14.55 -18.44 6.42
N GLY A 61 -15.73 -18.16 5.88
CA GLY A 61 -16.05 -18.40 4.47
C GLY A 61 -15.31 -17.44 3.52
N GLY A 62 -15.21 -16.17 3.89
CA GLY A 62 -14.50 -15.16 3.12
C GLY A 62 -12.98 -15.33 3.11
N ILE A 63 -12.37 -15.72 4.22
CA ILE A 63 -10.94 -16.06 4.29
C ILE A 63 -10.64 -17.31 3.45
N VAL A 64 -11.46 -18.34 3.53
CA VAL A 64 -11.29 -19.55 2.68
C VAL A 64 -11.45 -19.18 1.21
N ALA A 65 -12.46 -18.38 0.85
CA ALA A 65 -12.63 -17.92 -0.53
C ALA A 65 -11.47 -17.01 -0.99
N LEU A 66 -10.96 -16.15 -0.11
CA LEU A 66 -9.80 -15.31 -0.38
C LEU A 66 -8.53 -16.15 -0.55
N VAL A 67 -8.27 -17.10 0.36
CA VAL A 67 -7.12 -18.02 0.27
C VAL A 67 -7.21 -18.87 -0.99
N MET A 68 -8.38 -19.36 -1.36
CA MET A 68 -8.57 -20.14 -2.60
C MET A 68 -8.39 -19.28 -3.85
N ALA A 69 -8.88 -18.04 -3.85
CA ALA A 69 -8.64 -17.10 -4.93
C ALA A 69 -7.15 -16.73 -5.05
N TRP A 70 -6.48 -16.51 -3.90
CA TRP A 70 -5.06 -16.20 -3.86
C TRP A 70 -4.17 -17.41 -4.17
N ALA A 71 -4.57 -18.63 -3.83
CA ALA A 71 -3.86 -19.85 -4.21
C ALA A 71 -3.85 -20.07 -5.72
N GLY A 72 -4.88 -19.65 -6.42
CA GLY A 72 -4.94 -19.69 -7.89
C GLY A 72 -3.92 -18.78 -8.58
N ILE A 73 -3.56 -17.65 -7.95
CA ILE A 73 -2.61 -16.68 -8.52
C ILE A 73 -1.20 -17.25 -8.66
N PRO A 74 -0.54 -17.80 -7.63
CA PRO A 74 0.76 -18.44 -7.77
C PRO A 74 0.75 -19.58 -8.79
N PHE A 75 -0.33 -20.34 -8.84
CA PHE A 75 -0.49 -21.43 -9.79
C PHE A 75 -0.56 -20.93 -11.23
N PHE A 76 -1.35 -19.88 -11.46
CA PHE A 76 -1.43 -19.21 -12.75
C PHE A 76 -0.09 -18.59 -13.17
N ILE A 77 0.58 -17.90 -12.24
CA ILE A 77 1.91 -17.30 -12.47
C ILE A 77 2.92 -18.39 -12.81
N PHE A 78 2.93 -19.50 -12.06
CA PHE A 78 3.82 -20.62 -12.32
C PHE A 78 3.62 -21.18 -13.74
N TYR A 79 2.37 -21.45 -14.14
CA TYR A 79 2.07 -21.93 -15.49
C TYR A 79 2.41 -20.90 -16.56
N ALA A 80 2.07 -19.63 -16.35
CA ALA A 80 2.40 -18.57 -17.28
C ALA A 80 3.92 -18.38 -17.47
N LEU A 81 4.70 -18.53 -16.40
CA LEU A 81 6.17 -18.48 -16.47
C LEU A 81 6.75 -19.75 -17.12
N SER A 82 6.22 -20.93 -16.78
CA SER A 82 6.68 -22.22 -17.34
C SER A 82 6.45 -22.28 -18.85
N ASP A 83 5.31 -21.80 -19.31
CA ASP A 83 4.92 -21.82 -20.72
C ASP A 83 5.19 -20.50 -21.46
N SER A 84 5.93 -19.58 -20.84
CA SER A 84 6.19 -18.25 -21.41
C SER A 84 6.72 -18.28 -22.85
N PRO A 85 7.61 -19.22 -23.29
CA PRO A 85 8.03 -19.28 -24.69
C PRO A 85 6.92 -19.69 -25.65
N ALA A 86 6.02 -20.58 -25.23
CA ALA A 86 4.89 -21.01 -26.05
C ALA A 86 3.83 -19.89 -26.15
N LEU A 87 3.55 -19.21 -25.03
CA LEU A 87 2.66 -18.05 -24.99
C LEU A 87 3.17 -16.92 -25.90
N MET A 88 4.46 -16.60 -25.83
CA MET A 88 5.07 -15.57 -26.67
C MET A 88 5.03 -15.94 -28.16
N LYS A 89 5.28 -17.20 -28.51
CA LYS A 89 5.14 -17.67 -29.90
C LYS A 89 3.69 -17.58 -30.39
N GLY A 90 2.72 -17.99 -29.55
CA GLY A 90 1.30 -17.87 -29.85
C GLY A 90 0.88 -16.41 -30.08
N LEU A 91 1.34 -15.50 -29.23
CA LEU A 91 1.08 -14.08 -29.35
C LEU A 91 1.72 -13.48 -30.61
N HIS A 92 2.96 -13.85 -30.93
CA HIS A 92 3.62 -13.45 -32.16
C HIS A 92 2.84 -13.92 -33.41
N ALA A 93 2.26 -15.12 -33.37
CA ALA A 93 1.48 -15.64 -34.47
C ALA A 93 0.10 -14.95 -34.60
N ALA A 94 -0.51 -14.59 -33.48
CA ALA A 94 -1.84 -13.97 -33.46
C ALA A 94 -1.83 -12.49 -33.87
N VAL A 95 -0.72 -11.76 -33.59
CA VAL A 95 -0.63 -10.32 -33.86
C VAL A 95 -0.21 -10.08 -35.33
N PRO A 96 -0.99 -9.29 -36.10
CA PRO A 96 -0.61 -8.90 -37.47
C PRO A 96 0.75 -8.17 -37.49
N ALA A 97 1.54 -8.39 -38.53
CA ALA A 97 2.91 -7.87 -38.64
C ALA A 97 3.00 -6.33 -38.45
N SER A 98 1.98 -5.60 -38.90
CA SER A 98 1.89 -4.14 -38.81
C SER A 98 1.76 -3.61 -37.34
N PHE A 99 1.22 -4.41 -36.44
CA PHE A 99 0.98 -4.01 -35.04
C PHE A 99 1.96 -4.66 -34.06
N ARG A 100 2.80 -5.60 -34.51
CA ARG A 100 3.70 -6.35 -33.63
C ARG A 100 4.58 -5.44 -32.80
N ALA A 101 5.27 -4.49 -33.43
CA ALA A 101 6.16 -3.58 -32.71
C ALA A 101 5.44 -2.84 -31.56
N SER A 102 4.26 -2.30 -31.84
CA SER A 102 3.49 -1.56 -30.84
C SER A 102 2.93 -2.45 -29.74
N VAL A 103 2.40 -3.63 -30.09
CA VAL A 103 1.85 -4.56 -29.09
C VAL A 103 2.94 -5.05 -28.15
N PHE A 104 4.12 -5.44 -28.68
CA PHE A 104 5.21 -5.92 -27.83
C PHE A 104 5.82 -4.80 -26.99
N ALA A 105 5.93 -3.57 -27.51
CA ALA A 105 6.34 -2.41 -26.70
C ALA A 105 5.36 -2.11 -25.55
N ILE A 106 4.05 -2.21 -25.78
CA ILE A 106 3.03 -2.03 -24.74
C ILE A 106 3.13 -3.15 -23.68
N LEU A 107 3.34 -4.39 -24.09
CA LEU A 107 3.54 -5.51 -23.16
C LEU A 107 4.79 -5.36 -22.32
N GLU A 108 5.87 -4.84 -22.91
CA GLU A 108 7.10 -4.51 -22.19
C GLU A 108 6.84 -3.42 -21.14
N ILE A 109 6.17 -2.32 -21.52
CA ILE A 109 5.75 -1.27 -20.57
C ILE A 109 4.94 -1.85 -19.41
N LEU A 110 3.96 -2.71 -19.71
CA LEU A 110 3.16 -3.39 -18.67
C LEU A 110 4.05 -4.24 -17.76
N GLY A 111 4.92 -5.07 -18.34
CA GLY A 111 5.85 -5.93 -17.59
C GLY A 111 6.76 -5.14 -16.67
N ASP A 112 7.34 -4.06 -17.16
CA ASP A 112 8.24 -3.20 -16.40
C ASP A 112 7.52 -2.47 -15.26
N VAL A 113 6.38 -1.86 -15.55
CA VAL A 113 5.59 -1.13 -14.54
C VAL A 113 5.10 -2.06 -13.43
N PHE A 114 4.47 -3.17 -13.81
CA PHE A 114 3.96 -4.13 -12.82
C PHE A 114 5.07 -4.82 -12.05
N GLY A 115 6.15 -5.20 -12.72
CA GLY A 115 7.31 -5.82 -12.09
C GLY A 115 8.01 -4.88 -11.10
N ALA A 116 8.18 -3.62 -11.46
CA ALA A 116 8.79 -2.64 -10.59
C ALA A 116 7.88 -2.26 -9.41
N TRP A 117 6.56 -2.09 -9.67
CA TRP A 117 5.59 -1.87 -8.60
C TRP A 117 5.57 -3.03 -7.60
N ALA A 118 5.48 -4.26 -8.06
CA ALA A 118 5.42 -5.43 -7.17
C ALA A 118 6.70 -5.57 -6.32
N ARG A 119 7.87 -5.39 -6.93
CA ARG A 119 9.15 -5.39 -6.19
C ARG A 119 9.22 -4.24 -5.20
N GLY A 120 8.83 -3.03 -5.61
CA GLY A 120 8.81 -1.85 -4.75
C GLY A 120 7.91 -2.04 -3.54
N THR A 121 6.67 -2.47 -3.75
CA THR A 121 5.71 -2.74 -2.68
C THR A 121 6.18 -3.84 -1.74
N ALA A 122 6.78 -4.93 -2.25
CA ALA A 122 7.34 -5.98 -1.41
C ALA A 122 8.51 -5.48 -0.54
N ILE A 123 9.36 -4.60 -1.08
CA ILE A 123 10.45 -3.98 -0.31
C ILE A 123 9.89 -3.05 0.77
N ILE A 124 8.90 -2.20 0.44
CA ILE A 124 8.25 -1.30 1.41
C ILE A 124 7.60 -2.12 2.52
N ALA A 125 6.80 -3.12 2.18
CA ALA A 125 6.19 -4.01 3.16
C ALA A 125 7.22 -4.65 4.10
N GLY A 126 8.35 -5.10 3.58
CA GLY A 126 9.45 -5.64 4.40
C GLY A 126 10.10 -4.59 5.32
N ILE A 127 10.31 -3.38 4.82
CA ILE A 127 10.89 -2.26 5.60
C ILE A 127 9.93 -1.81 6.71
N VAL A 128 8.64 -1.72 6.42
CA VAL A 128 7.59 -1.28 7.36
C VAL A 128 7.28 -2.37 8.40
N PHE A 129 7.33 -3.65 8.00
CA PHE A 129 7.10 -4.78 8.89
C PHE A 129 8.01 -4.78 10.11
N VAL A 130 9.31 -4.57 9.92
CA VAL A 130 10.32 -4.69 10.99
C VAL A 130 10.08 -3.69 12.13
N PRO A 131 9.94 -2.37 11.91
CA PRO A 131 9.69 -1.44 13.00
C PRO A 131 8.33 -1.65 13.67
N PHE A 132 7.29 -2.10 12.95
CA PHE A 132 6.03 -2.49 13.58
C PHE A 132 6.20 -3.69 14.51
N VAL A 133 6.89 -4.75 14.09
CA VAL A 133 7.19 -5.91 14.95
C VAL A 133 7.92 -5.46 16.21
N ILE A 134 8.97 -4.67 16.06
CA ILE A 134 9.75 -4.17 17.20
C ILE A 134 8.86 -3.33 18.13
N GLY A 135 8.08 -2.39 17.59
CA GLY A 135 7.20 -1.52 18.37
C GLY A 135 6.15 -2.30 19.16
N PHE A 136 5.47 -3.27 18.52
CA PHE A 136 4.48 -4.10 19.20
C PHE A 136 5.11 -4.98 20.29
N TYR A 137 6.29 -5.56 20.10
CA TYR A 137 6.99 -6.30 21.16
C TYR A 137 7.43 -5.40 22.30
N VAL A 138 7.89 -4.18 22.00
CA VAL A 138 8.24 -3.19 23.05
C VAL A 138 6.99 -2.82 23.86
N PHE A 139 5.84 -2.63 23.20
CA PHE A 139 4.58 -2.36 23.90
C PHE A 139 4.08 -3.57 24.70
N GLY A 140 4.35 -4.78 24.21
CA GLY A 140 4.12 -6.00 24.98
C GLY A 140 4.88 -6.05 26.30
N ILE A 141 6.08 -5.46 26.34
CA ILE A 141 6.91 -5.39 27.56
C ILE A 141 6.49 -4.21 28.46
N LEU A 142 6.13 -3.06 27.87
CA LEU A 142 5.94 -1.81 28.62
C LEU A 142 4.49 -1.56 29.04
N ILE A 143 3.51 -2.10 28.33
CA ILE A 143 2.09 -1.78 28.49
C ILE A 143 1.30 -3.03 28.88
N ASP A 144 1.24 -4.03 27.99
CA ASP A 144 0.47 -5.24 28.18
C ASP A 144 1.06 -6.40 27.36
N PRO A 145 1.40 -7.55 27.98
CA PRO A 145 1.98 -8.71 27.29
C PRO A 145 1.19 -9.20 26.08
N ASP A 146 -0.14 -9.11 26.13
CA ASP A 146 -1.02 -9.58 25.05
C ASP A 146 -0.79 -8.79 23.75
N ILE A 147 -0.36 -7.51 23.80
CA ILE A 147 0.06 -6.76 22.60
C ILE A 147 1.25 -7.46 21.92
N GLY A 148 2.20 -7.92 22.73
CA GLY A 148 3.38 -8.64 22.24
C GLY A 148 3.03 -9.96 21.56
N ASP A 149 2.03 -10.68 22.07
CA ASP A 149 1.56 -11.93 21.52
C ASP A 149 0.96 -11.76 20.10
N TYR A 150 0.33 -10.61 19.84
CA TYR A 150 -0.19 -10.24 18.52
C TYR A 150 0.81 -9.50 17.62
N ALA A 151 2.03 -9.23 18.08
CA ALA A 151 2.99 -8.37 17.39
C ALA A 151 3.22 -8.75 15.93
N LEU A 152 3.46 -10.03 15.65
CA LEU A 152 3.67 -10.52 14.28
C LEU A 152 2.41 -10.39 13.42
N LEU A 153 1.24 -10.69 13.99
CA LEU A 153 -0.03 -10.59 13.27
C LEU A 153 -0.35 -9.13 12.91
N PHE A 154 -0.22 -8.22 13.86
CA PHE A 154 -0.48 -6.80 13.65
C PHE A 154 0.49 -6.20 12.66
N ALA A 155 1.79 -6.46 12.81
CA ALA A 155 2.81 -5.98 11.90
C ALA A 155 2.63 -6.55 10.48
N ALA A 156 2.31 -7.84 10.34
CA ALA A 156 2.04 -8.46 9.04
C ALA A 156 0.79 -7.85 8.38
N THR A 157 -0.26 -7.57 9.16
CA THR A 157 -1.48 -6.95 8.64
C THR A 157 -1.20 -5.54 8.10
N LEU A 158 -0.45 -4.71 8.85
CA LEU A 158 -0.05 -3.38 8.41
C LEU A 158 0.88 -3.45 7.19
N ALA A 159 1.90 -4.29 7.21
CA ALA A 159 2.82 -4.43 6.08
C ALA A 159 2.15 -4.94 4.81
N LEU A 160 1.23 -5.91 4.90
CA LEU A 160 0.47 -6.40 3.75
C LEU A 160 -0.52 -5.36 3.23
N SER A 161 -1.01 -4.49 4.07
CA SER A 161 -1.94 -3.44 3.66
C SER A 161 -1.31 -2.38 2.74
N GLU A 162 0.04 -2.29 2.70
CA GLU A 162 0.81 -1.45 1.77
C GLU A 162 0.56 -1.77 0.28
N LEU A 163 -0.08 -2.91 -0.02
CA LEU A 163 -0.54 -3.19 -1.38
C LEU A 163 -1.53 -2.14 -1.90
N ILE A 164 -2.25 -1.48 -1.00
CA ILE A 164 -3.16 -0.36 -1.31
C ILE A 164 -2.61 0.88 -0.60
N PRO A 165 -1.76 1.68 -1.25
CA PRO A 165 -1.12 2.82 -0.61
C PRO A 165 -2.14 3.79 0.00
N ILE A 166 -1.81 4.35 1.17
CA ILE A 166 -2.60 5.32 1.93
C ILE A 166 -3.84 4.69 2.58
N ILE A 167 -4.74 4.08 1.80
CA ILE A 167 -6.02 3.54 2.31
C ILE A 167 -5.80 2.23 3.06
N GLY A 168 -4.91 1.38 2.56
CA GLY A 168 -4.64 0.07 3.15
C GLY A 168 -4.21 0.14 4.61
N PRO A 169 -3.11 0.85 4.95
CA PRO A 169 -2.65 0.99 6.32
C PRO A 169 -3.70 1.58 7.27
N ILE A 170 -4.46 2.58 6.82
CA ILE A 170 -5.54 3.18 7.62
C ILE A 170 -6.63 2.16 7.93
N LEU A 171 -7.08 1.40 6.93
CA LEU A 171 -8.09 0.35 7.12
C LEU A 171 -7.58 -0.80 8.00
N ALA A 172 -6.31 -1.17 7.85
CA ALA A 172 -5.68 -2.21 8.65
C ALA A 172 -5.49 -1.80 10.12
N LEU A 173 -5.24 -0.51 10.37
CA LEU A 173 -5.10 0.04 11.72
C LEU A 173 -6.39 -0.10 12.54
N ILE A 174 -7.57 0.07 11.92
CA ILE A 174 -8.85 0.08 12.63
C ILE A 174 -9.05 -1.19 13.50
N PRO A 175 -9.02 -2.42 12.95
CA PRO A 175 -9.18 -3.61 13.77
C PRO A 175 -8.06 -3.77 14.81
N ILE A 176 -6.84 -3.33 14.51
CA ILE A 176 -5.72 -3.37 15.46
C ILE A 176 -6.00 -2.47 16.65
N LEU A 177 -6.48 -1.24 16.44
CA LEU A 177 -6.86 -0.34 17.53
C LEU A 177 -8.00 -0.90 18.37
N VAL A 178 -9.01 -1.52 17.73
CA VAL A 178 -10.13 -2.16 18.44
C VAL A 178 -9.64 -3.30 19.34
N ILE A 179 -8.80 -4.19 18.82
CA ILE A 179 -8.23 -5.29 19.58
C ILE A 179 -7.35 -4.74 20.72
N THR A 180 -6.51 -3.76 20.44
CA THR A 180 -5.64 -3.13 21.44
C THR A 180 -6.46 -2.44 22.53
N ALA A 181 -7.59 -1.82 22.17
CA ALA A 181 -8.49 -1.18 23.15
C ALA A 181 -9.09 -2.21 24.12
N VAL A 182 -9.40 -3.40 23.66
CA VAL A 182 -9.91 -4.51 24.49
C VAL A 182 -8.81 -5.08 25.40
N ILE A 183 -7.60 -5.20 24.92
CA ILE A 183 -6.46 -5.80 25.63
C ILE A 183 -5.88 -4.81 26.65
N ALA A 184 -5.47 -3.64 26.19
CA ALA A 184 -4.64 -2.70 26.93
C ALA A 184 -5.32 -1.33 27.20
N GLY A 185 -6.58 -1.19 26.83
CA GLY A 185 -7.35 0.04 27.03
C GLY A 185 -6.77 1.24 26.29
N LEU A 186 -7.10 2.44 26.79
CA LEU A 186 -6.69 3.71 26.17
C LEU A 186 -5.17 3.91 26.05
N PRO A 187 -4.33 3.54 27.05
CA PRO A 187 -2.87 3.65 26.89
C PRO A 187 -2.32 2.87 25.72
N GLY A 188 -2.83 1.64 25.49
CA GLY A 188 -2.44 0.81 24.35
C GLY A 188 -2.85 1.43 23.02
N VAL A 189 -4.09 1.93 22.92
CA VAL A 189 -4.60 2.61 21.72
C VAL A 189 -3.74 3.82 21.35
N ILE A 190 -3.42 4.65 22.32
CA ILE A 190 -2.57 5.84 22.08
C ILE A 190 -1.16 5.40 21.63
N ALA A 191 -0.55 4.42 22.29
CA ALA A 191 0.78 3.94 21.93
C ALA A 191 0.82 3.37 20.50
N VAL A 192 -0.15 2.51 20.15
CA VAL A 192 -0.25 1.92 18.80
C VAL A 192 -0.55 2.99 17.77
N GLY A 193 -1.43 3.94 18.06
CA GLY A 193 -1.74 5.05 17.15
C GLY A 193 -0.50 5.94 16.89
N VAL A 194 0.26 6.27 17.94
CA VAL A 194 1.51 7.04 17.80
C VAL A 194 2.56 6.25 17.01
N LEU A 195 2.75 4.97 17.31
CA LEU A 195 3.66 4.10 16.55
C LEU A 195 3.31 4.08 15.07
N PHE A 196 2.03 3.89 14.76
CA PHE A 196 1.52 3.91 13.40
C PHE A 196 1.85 5.23 12.70
N ILE A 197 1.48 6.36 13.30
CA ILE A 197 1.74 7.68 12.70
C ILE A 197 3.23 7.89 12.46
N VAL A 198 4.11 7.53 13.39
CA VAL A 198 5.55 7.71 13.23
C VAL A 198 6.09 6.86 12.10
N ILE A 199 5.70 5.59 12.00
CA ILE A 199 6.18 4.70 10.95
C ILE A 199 5.65 5.14 9.59
N GLU A 200 4.37 5.46 9.45
CA GLU A 200 3.76 5.94 8.21
C GLU A 200 4.35 7.26 7.73
N GLN A 201 4.68 8.18 8.64
CA GLN A 201 5.36 9.42 8.27
C GLN A 201 6.77 9.16 7.72
N ILE A 202 7.50 8.22 8.31
CA ILE A 202 8.82 7.83 7.81
C ILE A 202 8.69 7.11 6.47
N ASP A 203 7.71 6.22 6.33
CA ASP A 203 7.44 5.51 5.09
C ASP A 203 7.12 6.49 3.96
N GLY A 204 6.11 7.33 4.13
CA GLY A 204 5.69 8.30 3.11
C GLY A 204 6.74 9.36 2.77
N ALA A 205 7.51 9.82 3.77
CA ALA A 205 8.52 10.87 3.55
C ALA A 205 9.86 10.34 2.99
N VAL A 206 10.23 9.10 3.29
CA VAL A 206 11.58 8.60 3.02
C VAL A 206 11.58 7.30 2.22
N VAL A 207 10.78 6.31 2.62
CA VAL A 207 10.84 4.95 2.05
C VAL A 207 10.19 4.93 0.67
N GLN A 208 8.94 5.37 0.58
CA GLN A 208 8.19 5.37 -0.68
C GLN A 208 8.90 6.17 -1.79
N PRO A 209 9.38 7.41 -1.58
CA PRO A 209 10.11 8.14 -2.61
C PRO A 209 11.39 7.45 -3.07
N LYS A 210 12.12 6.79 -2.16
CA LYS A 210 13.36 6.09 -2.50
C LYS A 210 13.12 4.77 -3.22
N VAL A 211 12.06 4.06 -2.88
CA VAL A 211 11.77 2.71 -3.41
C VAL A 211 10.94 2.78 -4.70
N GLN A 212 9.94 3.66 -4.75
CA GLN A 212 9.00 3.75 -5.88
C GLN A 212 9.14 5.03 -6.71
N GLY A 213 9.93 6.01 -6.27
CA GLY A 213 9.91 7.41 -6.69
C GLY A 213 10.02 7.70 -8.20
N HIS A 214 10.48 6.77 -9.03
CA HIS A 214 10.59 6.97 -10.48
C HIS A 214 9.74 6.02 -11.32
N VAL A 215 9.20 4.97 -10.71
CA VAL A 215 8.52 3.92 -11.47
C VAL A 215 7.09 4.25 -11.77
N LEU A 216 6.37 4.76 -10.78
CA LEU A 216 4.97 5.13 -10.94
C LEU A 216 4.84 6.57 -11.48
N ASP A 217 5.70 7.49 -11.04
CA ASP A 217 5.74 8.92 -11.44
C ASP A 217 4.34 9.53 -11.64
N LEU A 218 3.44 9.22 -10.70
CA LEU A 218 2.08 9.70 -10.68
C LEU A 218 1.97 10.92 -9.77
N HIS A 219 1.28 11.95 -10.26
CA HIS A 219 0.98 13.09 -9.41
C HIS A 219 0.04 12.65 -8.26
N PRO A 220 0.26 13.07 -7.00
CA PRO A 220 -0.57 12.68 -5.86
C PRO A 220 -2.07 12.84 -6.08
N ALA A 221 -2.48 13.87 -6.82
CA ALA A 221 -3.87 14.12 -7.16
C ALA A 221 -4.52 13.02 -8.05
N ILE A 222 -3.72 12.13 -8.67
CA ILE A 222 -4.23 11.03 -9.50
C ILE A 222 -4.40 9.76 -8.67
N ILE A 223 -3.65 9.62 -7.59
CA ILE A 223 -3.62 8.40 -6.77
C ILE A 223 -5.00 8.10 -6.18
N LEU A 224 -5.61 9.06 -5.48
CA LEU A 224 -6.92 8.87 -4.85
C LEU A 224 -8.05 8.60 -5.87
N PRO A 225 -8.22 9.38 -6.95
CA PRO A 225 -9.19 9.05 -7.98
C PRO A 225 -8.95 7.67 -8.62
N ALA A 226 -7.70 7.29 -8.88
CA ALA A 226 -7.39 5.97 -9.42
C ALA A 226 -7.82 4.84 -8.48
N LEU A 227 -7.55 4.97 -7.18
CA LEU A 227 -7.98 4.02 -6.15
C LEU A 227 -9.51 3.91 -6.06
N VAL A 228 -10.22 5.06 -6.08
CA VAL A 228 -11.69 5.10 -6.05
C VAL A 228 -12.28 4.42 -7.29
N VAL A 229 -11.80 4.76 -8.47
CA VAL A 229 -12.25 4.14 -9.73
C VAL A 229 -11.92 2.65 -9.76
N GLY A 230 -10.68 2.30 -9.39
CA GLY A 230 -10.25 0.90 -9.34
C GLY A 230 -11.10 0.08 -8.38
N SER A 231 -11.35 0.58 -7.16
CA SER A 231 -12.17 -0.11 -6.17
C SER A 231 -13.64 -0.25 -6.62
N ALA A 232 -14.19 0.75 -7.29
CA ALA A 232 -15.56 0.70 -7.83
C ALA A 232 -15.71 -0.33 -8.96
N LEU A 233 -14.67 -0.53 -9.79
CA LEU A 233 -14.70 -1.45 -10.93
C LEU A 233 -14.47 -2.92 -10.53
N ALA A 234 -13.54 -3.18 -9.62
CA ALA A 234 -13.11 -4.54 -9.30
C ALA A 234 -12.84 -4.77 -7.79
N GLY A 235 -13.46 -3.96 -6.91
CA GLY A 235 -13.31 -4.10 -5.47
C GLY A 235 -11.86 -3.97 -5.01
N ILE A 236 -11.45 -4.78 -4.04
CA ILE A 236 -10.09 -4.77 -3.47
C ILE A 236 -9.02 -5.00 -4.55
N MET A 237 -9.26 -5.92 -5.49
CA MET A 237 -8.34 -6.16 -6.59
C MET A 237 -8.16 -4.94 -7.49
N GLY A 238 -9.25 -4.22 -7.76
CA GLY A 238 -9.19 -2.96 -8.50
C GLY A 238 -8.41 -1.88 -7.75
N ALA A 239 -8.55 -1.78 -6.44
CA ALA A 239 -7.77 -0.86 -5.62
C ALA A 239 -6.26 -1.21 -5.66
N ILE A 240 -5.89 -2.48 -5.48
CA ILE A 240 -4.50 -2.96 -5.53
C ILE A 240 -3.85 -2.65 -6.88
N LEU A 241 -4.56 -2.90 -7.97
CA LEU A 241 -4.04 -2.74 -9.32
C LEU A 241 -4.20 -1.31 -9.88
N ALA A 242 -4.90 -0.41 -9.18
CA ALA A 242 -5.21 0.94 -9.66
C ALA A 242 -3.95 1.74 -10.03
N LEU A 243 -2.94 1.73 -9.16
CA LEU A 243 -1.72 2.49 -9.38
C LEU A 243 -0.88 1.96 -10.55
N PRO A 244 -0.52 0.66 -10.59
CA PRO A 244 0.26 0.14 -11.70
C PRO A 244 -0.50 0.22 -13.04
N LEU A 245 -1.83 0.05 -13.06
CA LEU A 245 -2.63 0.24 -14.26
C LEU A 245 -2.62 1.70 -14.75
N THR A 246 -2.73 2.66 -13.83
CA THR A 246 -2.69 4.09 -14.17
C THR A 246 -1.31 4.48 -14.69
N ALA A 247 -0.23 4.02 -14.08
CA ALA A 247 1.12 4.27 -14.54
C ALA A 247 1.38 3.63 -15.92
N ALA A 248 0.95 2.40 -16.11
CA ALA A 248 1.07 1.71 -17.39
C ALA A 248 0.24 2.39 -18.49
N ALA A 249 -0.98 2.82 -18.17
CA ALA A 249 -1.82 3.56 -19.12
C ALA A 249 -1.16 4.87 -19.53
N ARG A 250 -0.60 5.64 -18.57
CA ARG A 250 0.15 6.89 -18.85
C ARG A 250 1.34 6.64 -19.78
N GLN A 251 2.15 5.64 -19.49
CA GLN A 251 3.33 5.30 -20.31
C GLN A 251 2.92 4.80 -21.69
N THR A 252 1.86 4.00 -21.78
CA THR A 252 1.31 3.53 -23.06
C THR A 252 0.79 4.68 -23.91
N ILE A 253 0.06 5.63 -23.32
CA ILE A 253 -0.42 6.82 -24.03
C ILE A 253 0.78 7.65 -24.51
N ALA A 254 1.79 7.88 -23.66
CA ALA A 254 3.00 8.62 -24.04
C ALA A 254 3.73 7.92 -25.22
N TYR A 255 3.84 6.61 -25.18
CA TYR A 255 4.40 5.83 -26.28
C TYR A 255 3.60 6.00 -27.58
N LEU A 256 2.27 5.85 -27.52
CA LEU A 256 1.40 5.99 -28.69
C LEU A 256 1.46 7.41 -29.29
N LEU A 257 1.49 8.45 -28.46
CA LEU A 257 1.63 9.84 -28.93
C LEU A 257 2.96 10.05 -29.65
N ARG A 258 4.06 9.47 -29.17
CA ARG A 258 5.37 9.57 -29.83
C ARG A 258 5.36 8.92 -31.21
N ILE A 259 4.84 7.72 -31.34
CA ILE A 259 4.82 7.03 -32.65
C ILE A 259 3.85 7.66 -33.65
N THR A 260 2.77 8.29 -33.18
CA THR A 260 1.79 9.00 -34.04
C THR A 260 2.24 10.44 -34.34
N GLY A 261 3.00 11.09 -33.45
CA GLY A 261 3.51 12.45 -33.61
C GLY A 261 4.75 12.54 -34.51
N GLY A 262 5.27 11.43 -35.04
CA GLY A 262 6.39 11.42 -35.98
C GLY A 262 7.77 11.66 -35.34
N GLU A 263 7.90 11.61 -34.02
CA GLU A 263 9.22 11.61 -33.37
C GLU A 263 9.97 10.29 -33.62
N PRO A 264 11.24 10.34 -34.04
CA PRO A 264 12.04 9.13 -34.22
C PRO A 264 12.14 8.36 -32.90
N GLN A 265 11.83 7.08 -32.91
CA GLN A 265 12.05 6.21 -31.76
C GLN A 265 13.52 6.24 -31.40
N PRO A 266 13.92 6.58 -30.14
CA PRO A 266 15.29 6.40 -29.73
C PRO A 266 15.66 4.93 -29.97
N ALA A 267 16.76 4.70 -30.67
CA ALA A 267 17.25 3.34 -30.91
C ALA A 267 17.40 2.64 -29.56
N PRO A 268 17.01 1.34 -29.45
CA PRO A 268 17.23 0.61 -28.21
C PRO A 268 18.72 0.71 -27.87
N GLU A 269 19.01 1.20 -26.68
CA GLU A 269 20.36 1.30 -26.17
C GLU A 269 20.99 -0.10 -26.24
N PRO A 270 22.12 -0.28 -26.94
CA PRO A 270 22.70 -1.60 -27.05
C PRO A 270 22.99 -2.12 -25.64
N ALA A 271 22.57 -3.35 -25.37
CA ALA A 271 22.72 -4.04 -24.08
C ALA A 271 24.19 -4.19 -23.61
N ASP A 272 25.13 -3.57 -24.31
CA ASP A 272 26.57 -3.67 -24.09
C ASP A 272 27.24 -2.34 -23.67
N SER A 273 26.46 -1.36 -23.18
CA SER A 273 27.05 -0.19 -22.50
C SER A 273 27.26 -0.44 -20.99
N ALA A 274 27.63 -1.67 -20.62
CA ALA A 274 28.29 -1.91 -19.37
C ALA A 274 29.64 -1.14 -19.42
N LYS A 275 29.63 0.04 -18.75
CA LYS A 275 30.81 0.88 -18.55
C LYS A 275 31.98 -0.03 -18.22
N PRO A 276 33.07 -0.01 -19.02
CA PRO A 276 34.23 -0.83 -18.70
C PRO A 276 34.72 -0.53 -17.28
N PRO A 277 35.14 -1.54 -16.52
CA PRO A 277 35.65 -1.33 -15.17
C PRO A 277 36.77 -0.27 -15.23
N ALA A 278 36.69 0.72 -14.33
CA ALA A 278 37.66 1.78 -14.21
C ALA A 278 39.07 1.16 -14.15
N ALA A 279 39.96 1.60 -15.03
CA ALA A 279 41.36 1.18 -15.03
C ALA A 279 41.95 1.42 -13.63
N PRO A 280 42.78 0.50 -13.13
CA PRO A 280 43.45 0.68 -11.85
C PRO A 280 44.33 1.94 -11.89
N ALA A 281 44.15 2.78 -10.85
CA ALA A 281 44.96 4.00 -10.69
C ALA A 281 46.45 3.65 -10.72
N GLU A 282 47.19 4.31 -11.62
CA GLU A 282 48.65 4.21 -11.64
C GLU A 282 49.24 4.68 -10.30
N PRO A 283 50.23 3.97 -9.73
CA PRO A 283 50.89 4.40 -8.51
C PRO A 283 51.67 5.70 -8.79
N SER A 284 51.31 6.76 -8.05
CA SER A 284 52.06 8.02 -8.09
C SER A 284 53.51 7.77 -7.70
N ALA A 285 54.42 7.91 -8.68
CA ALA A 285 55.86 7.98 -8.44
C ALA A 285 56.15 9.31 -7.72
N THR A 286 56.39 9.24 -6.44
CA THR A 286 57.10 10.29 -5.68
C THR A 286 58.54 9.91 -5.60
N GLY A 287 59.37 10.67 -6.32
CA GLY A 287 60.81 10.78 -6.07
C GLY A 287 61.05 11.85 -4.98
#